data_6103523dde1d31bb3e6107f4aedf5955
#
_entry.id   6103523dde1d31bb3e6107f4aedf5955
#
_cell.length_a   1.000
_cell.length_b   1.000
_cell.length_c   1.000
_cell.angle_alpha   90.00
_cell.angle_beta   90.00
_cell.angle_gamma   90.00
#
_symmetry.space_group_name_H-M   'P 1'
#
loop_
_entity.id
_entity.type
_entity.pdbx_description
1 polymer ?
#
loop_
_entity_poly.entity_id
_entity_poly.type
_entity_poly.pdbx_seq_one_letter_code
_entity_poly.pdbx_strand_id
1 'polypeptide(L)'
;ASLPARLLGPGNGRTVLDLCAAPGGKTMQLAAAGWTVTALDQDRARLVRLEDNLARTGLSARLVTADLMRWEPAEPVPAILLDAPCSATGIFTRHPDVLYRVRPSDIAQLAELQAAMIARVATWLQPGGTLIYATCSLERPEGEDQIKVAEAAGLQLLPITSDRLGAGIVPDRGGWVRVLPVNHADGFFIAHFIRP
;
A
#
# COMPACT_ATOMS: atom_id res chain seq x y z
N ALA A 1 -10.93 -0.28 1.41
CA ALA A 1 -9.88 -0.50 0.38
C ALA A 1 -9.44 0.81 -0.33
N SER A 2 -10.25 1.88 -0.33
CA SER A 2 -9.94 3.12 -1.08
C SER A 2 -9.04 4.12 -0.33
N LEU A 3 -8.90 3.99 0.96
CA LEU A 3 -8.24 4.99 1.80
C LEU A 3 -6.75 5.20 1.48
N PRO A 4 -5.93 4.15 1.23
CA PRO A 4 -4.51 4.34 0.95
C PRO A 4 -4.24 5.24 -0.26
N ALA A 5 -4.94 5.02 -1.38
CA ALA A 5 -4.78 5.85 -2.58
C ALA A 5 -5.25 7.30 -2.34
N ARG A 6 -6.33 7.50 -1.59
CA ARG A 6 -6.85 8.84 -1.25
C ARG A 6 -5.88 9.67 -0.41
N LEU A 7 -5.07 9.02 0.43
CA LEU A 7 -4.07 9.70 1.27
C LEU A 7 -2.92 10.31 0.46
N LEU A 8 -2.69 9.90 -0.77
CA LEU A 8 -1.75 10.57 -1.68
C LEU A 8 -2.29 11.87 -2.26
N GLY A 9 -3.62 12.08 -2.18
CA GLY A 9 -4.28 13.27 -2.71
C GLY A 9 -4.27 13.36 -4.24
N PRO A 10 -4.51 14.54 -4.81
CA PRO A 10 -4.55 14.74 -6.25
C PRO A 10 -3.15 14.62 -6.88
N GLY A 11 -3.08 13.92 -8.00
CA GLY A 11 -1.83 13.66 -8.73
C GLY A 11 -1.30 14.89 -9.47
N ASN A 12 -2.18 15.65 -10.11
CA ASN A 12 -1.82 16.80 -10.94
C ASN A 12 -0.75 16.47 -11.99
N GLY A 13 -0.82 15.28 -12.60
CA GLY A 13 0.15 14.79 -13.58
C GLY A 13 1.46 14.24 -13.00
N ARG A 14 1.70 14.32 -11.69
CA ARG A 14 2.88 13.73 -11.05
C ARG A 14 2.89 12.21 -11.18
N THR A 15 4.08 11.63 -11.12
CA THR A 15 4.25 10.17 -11.16
C THR A 15 4.02 9.51 -9.80
N VAL A 16 3.50 8.28 -9.81
CA VAL A 16 3.38 7.42 -8.65
C VAL A 16 3.68 5.97 -9.01
N LEU A 17 4.36 5.26 -8.13
CA LEU A 17 4.46 3.81 -8.21
C LEU A 17 3.37 3.17 -7.33
N ASP A 18 2.59 2.29 -7.93
CA ASP A 18 1.65 1.41 -7.22
C ASP A 18 2.25 0.00 -7.22
N LEU A 19 2.69 -0.44 -6.06
CA LEU A 19 3.47 -1.65 -5.88
C LEU A 19 2.61 -2.76 -5.26
N CYS A 20 2.74 -3.98 -5.80
CA CYS A 20 1.84 -5.10 -5.54
C CYS A 20 0.40 -4.77 -5.99
N ALA A 21 0.30 -4.15 -7.17
CA ALA A 21 -0.86 -3.38 -7.60
C ALA A 21 -2.12 -4.18 -7.92
N ALA A 22 -1.94 -5.43 -8.36
CA ALA A 22 -3.08 -6.22 -8.86
C ALA A 22 -4.05 -6.65 -7.75
N PRO A 23 -5.35 -6.61 -7.99
CA PRO A 23 -6.06 -6.50 -9.27
C PRO A 23 -6.37 -5.06 -9.75
N GLY A 24 -5.77 -4.02 -9.16
CA GLY A 24 -5.79 -2.67 -9.71
C GLY A 24 -6.77 -1.67 -9.07
N GLY A 25 -7.42 -2.04 -7.97
CA GLY A 25 -8.36 -1.13 -7.30
C GLY A 25 -7.73 0.20 -6.89
N LYS A 26 -6.51 0.18 -6.36
CA LYS A 26 -5.75 1.37 -5.96
C LYS A 26 -5.14 2.08 -7.17
N THR A 27 -4.63 1.33 -8.16
CA THR A 27 -4.17 1.85 -9.45
C THR A 27 -5.21 2.74 -10.12
N MET A 28 -6.45 2.24 -10.25
CA MET A 28 -7.56 3.00 -10.87
C MET A 28 -7.90 4.26 -10.07
N GLN A 29 -7.86 4.20 -8.75
CA GLN A 29 -8.09 5.37 -7.90
C GLN A 29 -7.02 6.44 -8.08
N LEU A 30 -5.75 6.04 -8.14
CA LEU A 30 -4.63 6.93 -8.41
C LEU A 30 -4.74 7.57 -9.80
N ALA A 31 -5.01 6.76 -10.82
CA ALA A 31 -5.20 7.26 -12.19
C ALA A 31 -6.39 8.25 -12.27
N ALA A 32 -7.52 7.93 -11.64
CA ALA A 32 -8.69 8.82 -11.56
C ALA A 32 -8.41 10.11 -10.79
N ALA A 33 -7.46 10.08 -9.83
CA ALA A 33 -7.01 11.27 -9.10
C ALA A 33 -5.96 12.11 -9.87
N GLY A 34 -5.67 11.76 -11.13
CA GLY A 34 -4.78 12.51 -12.01
C GLY A 34 -3.29 12.19 -11.82
N TRP A 35 -2.95 11.04 -11.25
CA TRP A 35 -1.58 10.54 -11.20
C TRP A 35 -1.18 9.84 -12.51
N THR A 36 0.07 9.99 -12.91
CA THR A 36 0.72 9.13 -13.92
C THR A 36 1.22 7.88 -13.22
N VAL A 37 0.46 6.79 -13.32
CA VAL A 37 0.68 5.58 -12.53
C VAL A 37 1.57 4.59 -13.26
N THR A 38 2.60 4.08 -12.57
CA THR A 38 3.27 2.83 -12.91
C THR A 38 2.87 1.78 -11.89
N ALA A 39 2.13 0.76 -12.34
CA ALA A 39 1.63 -0.33 -11.52
C ALA A 39 2.51 -1.57 -11.70
N LEU A 40 3.09 -2.05 -10.61
CA LEU A 40 3.98 -3.20 -10.60
C LEU A 40 3.37 -4.36 -9.80
N ASP A 41 3.37 -5.54 -10.38
CA ASP A 41 3.04 -6.79 -9.70
C ASP A 41 3.89 -7.93 -10.28
N GLN A 42 4.24 -8.90 -9.46
CA GLN A 42 5.03 -10.05 -9.92
C GLN A 42 4.19 -11.07 -10.70
N ASP A 43 2.87 -11.10 -10.49
CA ASP A 43 1.95 -12.04 -11.10
C ASP A 43 1.32 -11.45 -12.37
N ARG A 44 1.79 -11.95 -13.54
CA ARG A 44 1.27 -11.53 -14.82
C ARG A 44 -0.23 -11.82 -14.99
N ALA A 45 -0.74 -12.94 -14.46
CA ALA A 45 -2.16 -13.26 -14.60
C ALA A 45 -3.04 -12.29 -13.81
N ARG A 46 -2.55 -11.81 -12.67
CA ARG A 46 -3.22 -10.76 -11.90
C ARG A 46 -3.16 -9.41 -12.62
N LEU A 47 -2.06 -9.10 -13.30
CA LEU A 47 -1.93 -7.86 -14.09
C LEU A 47 -2.85 -7.84 -15.31
N VAL A 48 -3.15 -8.97 -15.95
CA VAL A 48 -4.18 -9.03 -17.01
C VAL A 48 -5.54 -8.55 -16.49
N ARG A 49 -5.93 -8.96 -15.28
CA ARG A 49 -7.18 -8.47 -14.66
C ARG A 49 -7.13 -6.96 -14.39
N LEU A 50 -5.97 -6.43 -14.04
CA LEU A 50 -5.78 -4.99 -13.88
C LEU A 50 -5.93 -4.26 -15.21
N GLU A 51 -5.36 -4.80 -16.28
CA GLU A 51 -5.48 -4.26 -17.64
C GLU A 51 -6.94 -4.21 -18.11
N ASP A 52 -7.69 -5.31 -17.92
CA ASP A 52 -9.13 -5.37 -18.20
C ASP A 52 -9.92 -4.32 -17.40
N ASN A 53 -9.58 -4.15 -16.11
CA ASN A 53 -10.22 -3.16 -15.27
C ASN A 53 -9.92 -1.71 -15.71
N LEU A 54 -8.69 -1.41 -16.12
CA LEU A 54 -8.34 -0.11 -16.69
C LEU A 54 -9.10 0.16 -17.98
N ALA A 55 -9.12 -0.81 -18.90
CA ALA A 55 -9.87 -0.69 -20.16
C ALA A 55 -11.37 -0.42 -19.91
N ARG A 56 -12.00 -1.18 -19.00
CA ARG A 56 -13.40 -1.03 -18.64
C ARG A 56 -13.74 0.34 -18.04
N THR A 57 -12.80 0.96 -17.33
CA THR A 57 -13.00 2.26 -16.66
C THR A 57 -12.51 3.45 -17.49
N GLY A 58 -11.91 3.22 -18.66
CA GLY A 58 -11.31 4.28 -19.48
C GLY A 58 -10.10 4.95 -18.84
N LEU A 59 -9.49 4.29 -17.86
CA LEU A 59 -8.29 4.77 -17.17
C LEU A 59 -7.04 4.13 -17.77
N SER A 60 -5.88 4.75 -17.54
CA SER A 60 -4.60 4.23 -18.02
C SER A 60 -3.54 4.20 -16.93
N ALA A 61 -2.66 3.20 -17.00
CA ALA A 61 -1.45 3.09 -16.19
C ALA A 61 -0.41 2.28 -16.98
N ARG A 62 0.86 2.52 -16.69
CA ARG A 62 1.96 1.66 -17.18
C ARG A 62 2.00 0.40 -16.31
N LEU A 63 1.85 -0.77 -16.93
CA LEU A 63 1.92 -2.06 -16.23
C LEU A 63 3.32 -2.66 -16.35
N VAL A 64 3.85 -3.13 -15.23
CA VAL A 64 5.17 -3.77 -15.14
C VAL A 64 5.04 -5.10 -14.43
N THR A 65 5.36 -6.19 -15.14
CA THR A 65 5.46 -7.52 -14.53
C THR A 65 6.88 -7.70 -14.01
N ALA A 66 7.07 -7.58 -12.70
CA ALA A 66 8.39 -7.75 -12.09
C ALA A 66 8.29 -8.06 -10.60
N ASP A 67 9.32 -8.73 -10.08
CA ASP A 67 9.55 -8.84 -8.64
C ASP A 67 10.10 -7.50 -8.11
N LEU A 68 9.39 -6.90 -7.15
CA LEU A 68 9.79 -5.65 -6.51
C LEU A 68 11.22 -5.72 -5.95
N MET A 69 11.62 -6.87 -5.45
CA MET A 69 12.96 -7.06 -4.88
C MET A 69 14.08 -7.08 -5.93
N ARG A 70 13.76 -7.14 -7.23
CA ARG A 70 14.71 -7.19 -8.35
C ARG A 70 14.55 -6.05 -9.35
N TRP A 71 13.44 -5.31 -9.26
CA TRP A 71 13.14 -4.16 -10.12
C TRP A 71 13.51 -2.85 -9.41
N GLU A 72 13.74 -1.81 -10.19
CA GLU A 72 13.89 -0.44 -9.70
C GLU A 72 13.39 0.56 -10.76
N PRO A 73 12.89 1.73 -10.34
CA PRO A 73 12.55 2.79 -11.28
C PRO A 73 13.82 3.41 -11.88
N ALA A 74 13.69 3.94 -13.11
CA ALA A 74 14.81 4.60 -13.77
C ALA A 74 15.25 5.89 -13.06
N GLU A 75 14.33 6.55 -12.36
CA GLU A 75 14.56 7.80 -11.63
C GLU A 75 13.80 7.80 -10.31
N PRO A 76 14.27 8.54 -9.30
CA PRO A 76 13.52 8.71 -8.04
C PRO A 76 12.14 9.32 -8.30
N VAL A 77 11.15 8.88 -7.52
CA VAL A 77 9.74 9.23 -7.70
C VAL A 77 9.19 10.07 -6.54
N PRO A 78 8.20 10.94 -6.79
CA PRO A 78 7.60 11.77 -5.74
C PRO A 78 6.64 11.00 -4.83
N ALA A 79 6.11 9.85 -5.27
CA ALA A 79 5.14 9.11 -4.47
C ALA A 79 5.19 7.61 -4.75
N ILE A 80 5.00 6.83 -3.69
CA ILE A 80 4.88 5.36 -3.74
C ILE A 80 3.67 4.95 -2.91
N LEU A 81 2.87 4.05 -3.44
CA LEU A 81 1.89 3.26 -2.71
C LEU A 81 2.39 1.82 -2.66
N LEU A 82 2.66 1.32 -1.47
CA LEU A 82 3.02 -0.08 -1.22
C LEU A 82 1.87 -0.78 -0.50
N ASP A 83 1.03 -1.48 -1.28
CA ASP A 83 -0.01 -2.37 -0.75
C ASP A 83 0.58 -3.75 -0.56
N ALA A 84 1.31 -3.92 0.54
CA ALA A 84 2.23 -5.03 0.71
C ALA A 84 1.50 -6.39 0.83
N PRO A 85 2.08 -7.47 0.29
CA PRO A 85 1.59 -8.81 0.55
C PRO A 85 1.62 -9.08 2.06
N CYS A 86 0.52 -9.60 2.61
CA CYS A 86 0.33 -9.79 4.03
C CYS A 86 -0.52 -11.03 4.34
N SER A 87 -0.63 -11.39 5.61
CA SER A 87 -1.46 -12.50 6.08
C SER A 87 -2.95 -12.33 5.79
N ALA A 88 -3.38 -11.12 5.47
CA ALA A 88 -4.76 -10.77 5.15
C ALA A 88 -5.76 -11.06 6.28
N THR A 89 -5.32 -11.11 7.54
CA THR A 89 -6.22 -11.38 8.67
C THR A 89 -7.35 -10.38 8.81
N GLY A 90 -7.21 -9.17 8.25
CA GLY A 90 -8.25 -8.14 8.27
C GLY A 90 -9.46 -8.40 7.39
N ILE A 91 -9.39 -9.37 6.46
CA ILE A 91 -10.52 -9.67 5.56
C ILE A 91 -11.40 -10.84 6.04
N PHE A 92 -11.21 -11.32 7.28
CA PHE A 92 -11.89 -12.51 7.80
C PHE A 92 -13.42 -12.40 7.77
N THR A 93 -13.98 -11.21 7.77
CA THR A 93 -15.44 -11.01 7.64
C THR A 93 -16.00 -11.52 6.32
N ARG A 94 -15.19 -11.48 5.26
CA ARG A 94 -15.55 -12.00 3.93
C ARG A 94 -14.89 -13.34 3.61
N HIS A 95 -13.76 -13.61 4.23
CA HIS A 95 -12.92 -14.80 4.04
C HIS A 95 -12.55 -15.40 5.40
N PRO A 96 -13.50 -16.02 6.13
CA PRO A 96 -13.26 -16.53 7.48
C PRO A 96 -12.21 -17.64 7.55
N ASP A 97 -11.95 -18.33 6.44
CA ASP A 97 -10.91 -19.35 6.30
C ASP A 97 -9.50 -18.82 6.58
N VAL A 98 -9.26 -17.51 6.42
CA VAL A 98 -7.99 -16.88 6.72
C VAL A 98 -7.55 -17.15 8.15
N LEU A 99 -8.46 -17.08 9.13
CA LEU A 99 -8.15 -17.29 10.54
C LEU A 99 -7.67 -18.72 10.85
N TYR A 100 -7.99 -19.68 9.98
CA TYR A 100 -7.62 -21.09 10.15
C TYR A 100 -6.37 -21.48 9.37
N ARG A 101 -6.04 -20.71 8.32
CA ARG A 101 -4.90 -21.02 7.43
C ARG A 101 -3.62 -20.31 7.85
N VAL A 102 -3.72 -19.12 8.41
CA VAL A 102 -2.57 -18.28 8.79
C VAL A 102 -1.92 -18.82 10.04
N ARG A 103 -0.60 -19.02 9.99
CA ARG A 103 0.22 -19.46 11.11
C ARG A 103 1.14 -18.33 11.58
N PRO A 104 1.58 -18.33 12.84
CA PRO A 104 2.52 -17.34 13.35
C PRO A 104 3.82 -17.26 12.52
N SER A 105 4.30 -18.40 12.00
CA SER A 105 5.46 -18.44 11.09
C SER A 105 5.24 -17.68 9.78
N ASP A 106 4.03 -17.74 9.23
CA ASP A 106 3.68 -17.08 7.97
C ASP A 106 3.66 -15.56 8.18
N ILE A 107 3.10 -15.11 9.32
CA ILE A 107 3.11 -13.70 9.72
C ILE A 107 4.55 -13.18 9.86
N ALA A 108 5.42 -13.95 10.52
CA ALA A 108 6.82 -13.56 10.70
C ALA A 108 7.54 -13.42 9.34
N GLN A 109 7.39 -14.40 8.46
CA GLN A 109 8.00 -14.36 7.11
C GLN A 109 7.47 -13.19 6.26
N LEU A 110 6.17 -12.91 6.33
CA LEU A 110 5.58 -11.77 5.62
C LEU A 110 6.06 -10.44 6.19
N ALA A 111 6.20 -10.32 7.51
CA ALA A 111 6.74 -9.14 8.15
C ALA A 111 8.19 -8.87 7.75
N GLU A 112 9.02 -9.90 7.64
CA GLU A 112 10.40 -9.80 7.13
C GLU A 112 10.44 -9.35 5.67
N LEU A 113 9.56 -9.91 4.82
CA LEU A 113 9.44 -9.50 3.43
C LEU A 113 9.00 -8.04 3.31
N GLN A 114 8.02 -7.62 4.10
CA GLN A 114 7.54 -6.24 4.14
C GLN A 114 8.64 -5.29 4.59
N ALA A 115 9.43 -5.66 5.59
CA ALA A 115 10.57 -4.88 6.04
C ALA A 115 11.60 -4.68 4.92
N ALA A 116 11.94 -5.74 4.19
CA ALA A 116 12.84 -5.67 3.05
C ALA A 116 12.27 -4.81 1.91
N MET A 117 10.96 -4.92 1.63
CA MET A 117 10.27 -4.07 0.65
C MET A 117 10.34 -2.60 1.05
N ILE A 118 10.00 -2.25 2.29
CA ILE A 118 10.03 -0.87 2.79
C ILE A 118 11.44 -0.29 2.67
N ALA A 119 12.45 -1.01 3.13
CA ALA A 119 13.85 -0.57 3.04
C ALA A 119 14.27 -0.30 1.59
N ARG A 120 13.84 -1.16 0.65
CA ARG A 120 14.14 -1.00 -0.77
C ARG A 120 13.42 0.20 -1.37
N VAL A 121 12.11 0.33 -1.18
CA VAL A 121 11.32 1.39 -1.82
C VAL A 121 11.62 2.78 -1.23
N ALA A 122 12.11 2.86 0.01
CA ALA A 122 12.56 4.10 0.61
C ALA A 122 13.69 4.76 -0.21
N THR A 123 14.57 3.96 -0.84
CA THR A 123 15.66 4.48 -1.69
C THR A 123 15.16 5.08 -3.01
N TRP A 124 13.96 4.72 -3.46
CA TRP A 124 13.37 5.16 -4.73
C TRP A 124 12.65 6.51 -4.63
N LEU A 125 12.35 6.97 -3.42
CA LEU A 125 11.73 8.26 -3.23
C LEU A 125 12.73 9.40 -3.46
N GLN A 126 12.30 10.46 -4.10
CA GLN A 126 13.04 11.72 -4.13
C GLN A 126 12.95 12.43 -2.76
N PRO A 127 13.85 13.37 -2.43
CA PRO A 127 13.67 14.23 -1.26
C PRO A 127 12.31 14.92 -1.29
N GLY A 128 11.58 14.90 -0.17
CA GLY A 128 10.20 15.35 -0.07
C GLY A 128 9.17 14.38 -0.65
N GLY A 129 9.58 13.25 -1.20
CA GLY A 129 8.69 12.20 -1.71
C GLY A 129 8.02 11.43 -0.58
N THR A 130 6.87 10.81 -0.86
CA THR A 130 6.04 10.16 0.15
C THR A 130 5.78 8.69 -0.14
N LEU A 131 5.69 7.89 0.92
CA LEU A 131 5.29 6.49 0.90
C LEU A 131 3.99 6.31 1.68
N ILE A 132 2.98 5.75 1.04
CA ILE A 132 1.86 5.13 1.75
C ILE A 132 2.13 3.62 1.82
N TYR A 133 2.30 3.13 3.03
CA TYR A 133 2.38 1.71 3.33
C TYR A 133 1.02 1.23 3.81
N ALA A 134 0.51 0.15 3.25
CA ALA A 134 -0.77 -0.43 3.62
C ALA A 134 -0.72 -1.97 3.64
N THR A 135 -1.47 -2.57 4.57
CA THR A 135 -1.74 -4.01 4.62
C THR A 135 -3.19 -4.25 5.01
N CYS A 136 -3.78 -5.32 4.50
CA CYS A 136 -5.08 -5.81 4.98
C CYS A 136 -4.90 -6.82 6.14
N SER A 137 -3.91 -6.60 6.99
CA SER A 137 -3.61 -7.41 8.17
C SER A 137 -3.99 -6.69 9.45
N LEU A 138 -4.40 -7.45 10.46
CA LEU A 138 -4.59 -6.97 11.83
C LEU A 138 -3.37 -7.25 12.72
N GLU A 139 -2.38 -7.92 12.17
CA GLU A 139 -1.20 -8.34 12.90
C GLU A 139 -0.22 -7.18 13.10
N ARG A 140 0.20 -6.98 14.33
CA ARG A 140 1.14 -5.91 14.69
C ARG A 140 2.48 -6.00 13.95
N PRO A 141 3.10 -7.19 13.76
CA PRO A 141 4.34 -7.31 12.99
C PRO A 141 4.23 -6.82 11.54
N GLU A 142 3.03 -6.89 10.94
CA GLU A 142 2.75 -6.45 9.58
C GLU A 142 2.23 -5.00 9.50
N GLY A 143 2.08 -4.34 10.63
CA GLY A 143 1.57 -2.98 10.77
C GLY A 143 2.52 -2.09 11.56
N GLU A 144 2.24 -1.91 12.85
CA GLU A 144 2.92 -0.94 13.72
C GLU A 144 4.44 -1.17 13.80
N ASP A 145 4.88 -2.42 13.81
CA ASP A 145 6.31 -2.73 13.94
C ASP A 145 7.08 -2.34 12.66
N GLN A 146 6.40 -2.24 11.49
CA GLN A 146 6.98 -1.76 10.24
C GLN A 146 7.29 -0.25 10.24
N ILE A 147 6.70 0.52 11.16
CA ILE A 147 7.01 1.96 11.29
C ILE A 147 8.49 2.16 11.65
N LYS A 148 9.00 1.38 12.59
CA LYS A 148 10.42 1.45 12.99
C LYS A 148 11.36 1.05 11.84
N VAL A 149 10.93 0.12 10.99
CA VAL A 149 11.69 -0.27 9.79
C VAL A 149 11.77 0.90 8.81
N ALA A 150 10.65 1.58 8.56
CA ALA A 150 10.63 2.75 7.68
C ALA A 150 11.49 3.89 8.23
N GLU A 151 11.45 4.14 9.54
CA GLU A 151 12.28 5.14 10.21
C GLU A 151 13.78 4.78 10.12
N ALA A 152 14.13 3.51 10.32
CA ALA A 152 15.50 3.02 10.15
C ALA A 152 15.99 3.12 8.69
N ALA A 153 15.07 3.07 7.72
CA ALA A 153 15.35 3.30 6.30
C ALA A 153 15.43 4.80 5.92
N GLY A 154 15.37 5.71 6.88
CA GLY A 154 15.51 7.16 6.68
C GLY A 154 14.21 7.88 6.34
N LEU A 155 13.07 7.23 6.48
CA LEU A 155 11.76 7.87 6.33
C LEU A 155 11.28 8.45 7.66
N GLN A 156 10.46 9.49 7.60
CA GLN A 156 9.77 10.06 8.76
C GLN A 156 8.28 9.78 8.66
N LEU A 157 7.68 9.33 9.77
CA LEU A 157 6.24 9.16 9.84
C LEU A 157 5.56 10.53 9.74
N LEU A 158 4.67 10.67 8.76
CA LEU A 158 3.82 11.83 8.58
C LEU A 158 2.44 11.53 9.17
N PRO A 159 2.05 12.15 10.28
CA PRO A 159 0.79 11.84 10.95
C PRO A 159 -0.42 12.00 10.03
N ILE A 160 -1.26 10.98 9.98
CA ILE A 160 -2.52 11.03 9.26
C ILE A 160 -3.54 11.72 10.16
N THR A 161 -4.15 12.79 9.67
CA THR A 161 -5.12 13.60 10.42
C THR A 161 -6.56 13.21 10.07
N SER A 162 -7.50 13.45 10.99
CA SER A 162 -8.91 13.02 10.85
C SER A 162 -9.63 13.64 9.65
N ASP A 163 -9.24 14.84 9.23
CA ASP A 163 -9.79 15.53 8.07
C ASP A 163 -9.48 14.81 6.73
N ARG A 164 -8.43 14.01 6.71
CA ARG A 164 -8.05 13.19 5.55
C ARG A 164 -8.76 11.84 5.50
N LEU A 165 -9.45 11.48 6.57
CA LEU A 165 -10.15 10.22 6.73
C LEU A 165 -11.65 10.39 6.46
N GLY A 166 -12.32 9.30 6.12
CA GLY A 166 -13.78 9.30 6.03
C GLY A 166 -14.44 9.27 7.42
N ALA A 167 -15.73 9.56 7.46
CA ALA A 167 -16.50 9.51 8.71
C ALA A 167 -16.35 8.16 9.41
N GLY A 168 -16.15 8.19 10.72
CA GLY A 168 -16.03 6.99 11.56
C GLY A 168 -14.65 6.34 11.59
N ILE A 169 -13.66 6.89 10.87
CA ILE A 169 -12.26 6.44 10.96
C ILE A 169 -11.47 7.46 11.76
N VAL A 170 -10.82 7.01 12.82
CA VAL A 170 -9.99 7.85 13.70
C VAL A 170 -8.54 7.36 13.59
N PRO A 171 -7.58 8.28 13.40
CA PRO A 171 -6.17 7.89 13.42
C PRO A 171 -5.77 7.45 14.83
N ASP A 172 -4.79 6.57 14.92
CA ASP A 172 -4.13 6.25 16.17
C ASP A 172 -3.36 7.47 16.70
N ARG A 173 -3.15 7.52 18.02
CA ARG A 173 -2.36 8.60 18.65
C ARG A 173 -0.92 8.66 18.12
N GLY A 174 -0.41 7.55 17.60
CA GLY A 174 0.90 7.46 16.96
C GLY A 174 0.95 8.02 15.54
N GLY A 175 -0.18 8.42 14.93
CA GLY A 175 -0.23 9.05 13.61
C GLY A 175 -0.46 8.10 12.43
N TRP A 176 -0.71 6.83 12.67
CA TRP A 176 -1.16 5.85 11.65
C TRP A 176 -2.65 5.55 11.77
N VAL A 177 -3.16 4.74 10.88
CA VAL A 177 -4.57 4.31 10.90
C VAL A 177 -4.64 2.79 10.98
N ARG A 178 -5.37 2.29 11.98
CA ARG A 178 -5.84 0.92 12.02
C ARG A 178 -7.36 0.91 11.94
N VAL A 179 -7.86 0.35 10.86
CA VAL A 179 -9.30 0.11 10.68
C VAL A 179 -9.59 -1.30 11.15
N LEU A 180 -10.51 -1.44 12.09
CA LEU A 180 -11.00 -2.74 12.53
C LEU A 180 -12.13 -3.22 11.61
N PRO A 181 -12.27 -4.53 11.40
CA PRO A 181 -13.32 -5.10 10.55
C PRO A 181 -14.68 -5.08 11.28
N VAL A 182 -15.34 -3.94 11.23
CA VAL A 182 -16.68 -3.73 11.81
C VAL A 182 -17.68 -3.36 10.70
N ASN A 183 -18.94 -3.71 10.88
CA ASN A 183 -20.02 -3.38 9.94
C ASN A 183 -19.71 -3.79 8.48
N HIS A 184 -19.22 -5.01 8.28
CA HIS A 184 -18.83 -5.59 6.99
C HIS A 184 -17.68 -4.88 6.27
N ALA A 185 -16.97 -3.97 6.92
CA ALA A 185 -15.74 -3.41 6.41
C ALA A 185 -14.56 -4.37 6.65
N ASP A 186 -13.57 -4.34 5.76
CA ASP A 186 -12.31 -5.04 5.99
C ASP A 186 -11.43 -4.26 6.99
N GLY A 187 -10.60 -4.99 7.71
CA GLY A 187 -9.55 -4.42 8.53
C GLY A 187 -8.33 -4.02 7.70
N PHE A 188 -7.71 -2.91 8.07
CA PHE A 188 -6.53 -2.37 7.39
C PHE A 188 -5.58 -1.70 8.38
N PHE A 189 -4.30 -1.76 8.05
CA PHE A 189 -3.28 -0.87 8.61
C PHE A 189 -2.77 0.07 7.51
N ILE A 190 -2.57 1.34 7.84
CA ILE A 190 -2.04 2.34 6.91
C ILE A 190 -1.12 3.28 7.67
N ALA A 191 0.09 3.49 7.14
CA ALA A 191 1.03 4.50 7.59
C ALA A 191 1.49 5.36 6.41
N HIS A 192 1.72 6.66 6.68
CA HIS A 192 2.18 7.63 5.70
C HIS A 192 3.55 8.14 6.11
N PHE A 193 4.50 8.08 5.21
CA PHE A 193 5.89 8.50 5.45
C PHE A 193 6.31 9.55 4.43
N ILE A 194 7.30 10.35 4.81
CA ILE A 194 8.00 11.27 3.93
C ILE A 194 9.50 10.98 3.98
N ARG A 195 10.16 11.10 2.84
CA ARG A 195 11.63 11.15 2.77
C ARG A 195 12.06 12.60 3.00
N PRO A 196 12.83 12.92 4.06
CA PRO A 196 13.33 14.26 4.32
C PRO A 196 14.16 14.84 3.18
#